data_8070f2c71ab918c506995ab4e9cf0b90
#
_entry.id   8070f2c71ab918c506995ab4e9cf0b90
#
_cell.length_a   1.000
_cell.length_b   1.000
_cell.length_c   1.000
_cell.angle_alpha   90.00
_cell.angle_beta   90.00
_cell.angle_gamma   90.00
#
_symmetry.space_group_name_H-M   'P 1'
#
loop_
_entity.id
_entity.type
_entity.pdbx_description
1 polymer ?
#
loop_
_entity_poly.entity_id
_entity_poly.type
_entity_poly.pdbx_seq_one_letter_code
_entity_poly.pdbx_strand_id
1 'polypeptide(L)'
;MFQTKIKFITVSILAISFLIACGPKTGLDQVKSEAPIAPAKIVWIVGDVKIQSAAGEKKAELGQTVSGADTIFTGANGSVEIIVADSGIIKVSKNSELSVATIVSDSGSEVKVNVNYGKIVTMVRKEHKNSDFKVVTPTALAGVRGTTFLTSVENPSGNKANCAQSGCDVRFAVLEGSVAVTKVGEESEVILDRNRELTLKKNQKLTDKLILSLRSESLKEMKGLIVLKKNDVLEYNRLAEELKASSEELRILSQASTVEDAKVQLQKREVTRNNADEVTQTARAVNENKYIQQDMQKERLKLNPKETF
;
A
#
# COMPACT_ATOMS: atom_id res chain seq x y z
N MET A 1 61.55 -43.49 52.48
CA MET A 1 63.03 -43.65 52.51
C MET A 1 63.53 -42.55 51.57
N PHE A 2 64.34 -41.64 52.09
CA PHE A 2 65.14 -40.57 51.49
C PHE A 2 64.39 -39.53 50.72
N GLN A 3 64.17 -38.29 51.27
CA GLN A 3 65.10 -37.14 51.52
C GLN A 3 65.99 -36.84 50.31
N THR A 4 66.02 -35.59 49.75
CA THR A 4 66.71 -34.47 50.32
C THR A 4 66.63 -33.25 49.37
N LYS A 5 66.30 -32.06 49.93
CA LYS A 5 67.01 -30.76 50.00
C LYS A 5 67.10 -29.92 48.71
N ILE A 6 66.43 -28.81 48.73
CA ILE A 6 66.90 -27.40 49.04
C ILE A 6 68.06 -26.95 48.17
N LYS A 7 67.79 -25.82 47.41
CA LYS A 7 68.52 -24.55 47.69
C LYS A 7 67.93 -23.40 46.89
N PHE A 8 67.73 -22.34 47.59
CA PHE A 8 67.54 -20.95 47.19
C PHE A 8 68.61 -20.46 46.23
N ILE A 9 68.30 -19.52 45.39
CA ILE A 9 69.05 -18.25 45.20
C ILE A 9 68.14 -17.22 44.53
N THR A 10 67.96 -16.13 45.22
CA THR A 10 67.47 -14.83 44.81
C THR A 10 68.44 -14.16 43.82
N VAL A 11 67.89 -13.31 42.99
CA VAL A 11 68.37 -11.94 42.67
C VAL A 11 67.61 -11.43 41.43
N SER A 12 66.76 -10.53 41.68
CA SER A 12 66.68 -9.11 41.26
C SER A 12 67.16 -8.81 39.82
N ILE A 13 66.33 -8.16 39.04
CA ILE A 13 66.55 -6.84 38.46
C ILE A 13 65.47 -6.57 37.41
N LEU A 14 64.74 -5.55 37.71
CA LEU A 14 64.06 -4.55 36.89
C LEU A 14 64.38 -4.60 35.38
N ALA A 15 63.38 -4.76 34.52
CA ALA A 15 63.35 -4.11 33.23
C ALA A 15 61.88 -3.80 32.87
N ILE A 16 61.54 -2.56 32.99
CA ILE A 16 60.32 -1.94 32.49
C ILE A 16 60.34 -2.07 30.95
N SER A 17 59.42 -2.85 30.41
CA SER A 17 59.11 -2.81 29.00
C SER A 17 57.62 -2.51 28.85
N PHE A 18 57.37 -1.27 28.50
CA PHE A 18 56.11 -0.72 28.09
C PHE A 18 55.73 -1.37 26.75
N LEU A 19 54.96 -2.45 26.78
CA LEU A 19 54.30 -3.00 25.60
C LEU A 19 52.88 -2.48 25.58
N ILE A 20 52.66 -1.47 24.71
CA ILE A 20 51.38 -0.98 24.28
C ILE A 20 50.64 -2.17 23.64
N ALA A 21 49.78 -2.81 24.40
CA ALA A 21 48.83 -3.77 23.90
C ALA A 21 47.73 -3.03 23.14
N CYS A 22 47.90 -2.93 21.82
CA CYS A 22 46.83 -2.61 20.92
C CYS A 22 45.85 -3.83 20.94
N GLY A 23 44.90 -3.81 21.87
CA GLY A 23 43.81 -4.78 21.90
C GLY A 23 42.92 -4.58 20.65
N PRO A 24 42.46 -5.65 19.99
CA PRO A 24 41.47 -5.48 18.95
C PRO A 24 40.23 -4.85 19.58
N LYS A 25 39.84 -3.70 19.07
CA LYS A 25 38.51 -3.15 19.29
C LYS A 25 37.53 -4.16 18.67
N THR A 26 36.97 -5.06 19.48
CA THR A 26 35.73 -5.72 19.17
C THR A 26 34.69 -4.62 19.05
N GLY A 27 34.52 -4.13 17.82
CA GLY A 27 33.34 -3.39 17.45
C GLY A 27 32.18 -4.35 17.75
N LEU A 28 31.48 -4.10 18.84
CA LEU A 28 30.09 -4.51 18.95
C LEU A 28 29.41 -3.82 17.79
N ASP A 29 29.32 -4.53 16.68
CA ASP A 29 28.32 -4.20 15.66
C ASP A 29 27.02 -4.07 16.43
N GLN A 30 26.62 -2.82 16.61
CA GLN A 30 25.26 -2.49 17.02
C GLN A 30 24.39 -3.11 15.93
N VAL A 31 23.87 -4.29 16.22
CA VAL A 31 22.73 -4.84 15.49
C VAL A 31 21.69 -3.73 15.60
N LYS A 32 21.61 -2.95 14.52
CA LYS A 32 20.59 -1.93 14.35
C LYS A 32 19.29 -2.67 14.53
N SER A 33 18.66 -2.52 15.68
CA SER A 33 17.35 -3.06 15.97
C SER A 33 16.44 -2.53 14.88
N GLU A 34 16.20 -3.35 13.85
CA GLU A 34 15.18 -3.06 12.88
C GLU A 34 13.89 -2.87 13.67
N ALA A 35 13.29 -1.69 13.53
CA ALA A 35 11.99 -1.44 14.14
C ALA A 35 11.07 -2.59 13.72
N PRO A 36 10.40 -3.25 14.67
CA PRO A 36 9.59 -4.41 14.35
C PRO A 36 8.56 -3.98 13.30
N ILE A 37 8.62 -4.64 12.15
CA ILE A 37 7.63 -4.48 11.09
C ILE A 37 6.29 -4.75 11.74
N ALA A 38 5.39 -3.78 11.72
CA ALA A 38 4.05 -4.02 12.21
C ALA A 38 3.38 -5.03 11.27
N PRO A 39 3.14 -6.25 11.71
CA PRO A 39 2.62 -7.32 10.87
C PRO A 39 1.18 -7.00 10.46
N ALA A 40 0.71 -7.65 9.40
CA ALA A 40 -0.71 -7.68 9.09
C ALA A 40 -1.47 -8.34 10.25
N LYS A 41 -2.55 -7.72 10.72
CA LYS A 41 -3.32 -8.18 11.88
C LYS A 41 -4.81 -8.22 11.57
N ILE A 42 -5.44 -9.32 11.93
CA ILE A 42 -6.89 -9.46 11.80
C ILE A 42 -7.57 -8.63 12.89
N VAL A 43 -8.47 -7.73 12.48
CA VAL A 43 -9.17 -6.80 13.38
C VAL A 43 -10.68 -6.97 13.40
N TRP A 44 -11.23 -7.73 12.46
CA TRP A 44 -12.64 -8.04 12.39
C TRP A 44 -12.87 -9.35 11.64
N ILE A 45 -13.78 -10.18 12.11
CA ILE A 45 -14.17 -11.45 11.48
C ILE A 45 -15.69 -11.60 11.53
N VAL A 46 -16.26 -12.00 10.40
CA VAL A 46 -17.66 -12.43 10.31
C VAL A 46 -17.70 -13.80 9.63
N GLY A 47 -18.45 -14.71 10.17
CA GLY A 47 -18.71 -16.01 9.57
C GLY A 47 -17.49 -16.93 9.48
N ASP A 48 -17.41 -17.68 8.38
CA ASP A 48 -16.35 -18.69 8.18
C ASP A 48 -15.12 -18.07 7.54
N VAL A 49 -14.05 -17.99 8.34
CA VAL A 49 -12.72 -17.50 7.89
C VAL A 49 -11.66 -18.45 8.41
N LYS A 50 -10.79 -18.91 7.52
CA LYS A 50 -9.72 -19.86 7.81
C LYS A 50 -8.37 -19.31 7.36
N ILE A 51 -7.31 -19.77 8.02
CA ILE A 51 -5.93 -19.47 7.66
C ILE A 51 -5.21 -20.80 7.43
N GLN A 52 -4.61 -20.93 6.25
CA GLN A 52 -3.68 -21.97 5.91
C GLN A 52 -2.27 -21.46 6.19
N SER A 53 -1.56 -22.12 7.08
CA SER A 53 -0.15 -21.87 7.40
C SER A 53 0.69 -23.12 7.17
N ALA A 54 2.00 -23.03 7.38
CA ALA A 54 2.88 -24.22 7.38
C ALA A 54 2.46 -25.28 8.41
N ALA A 55 1.80 -24.88 9.52
CA ALA A 55 1.30 -25.77 10.57
C ALA A 55 -0.07 -26.41 10.24
N GLY A 56 -0.64 -26.10 9.08
CA GLY A 56 -1.94 -26.57 8.62
C GLY A 56 -3.03 -25.50 8.60
N GLU A 57 -4.26 -25.92 8.28
CA GLU A 57 -5.45 -25.08 8.25
C GLU A 57 -6.06 -24.93 9.64
N LYS A 58 -6.41 -23.71 10.03
CA LYS A 58 -7.13 -23.40 11.27
C LYS A 58 -8.12 -22.27 11.07
N LYS A 59 -9.09 -22.15 11.97
CA LYS A 59 -10.02 -21.01 12.00
C LYS A 59 -9.23 -19.74 12.36
N ALA A 60 -9.56 -18.63 11.66
CA ALA A 60 -8.97 -17.33 11.95
C ALA A 60 -9.48 -16.78 13.29
N GLU A 61 -8.62 -16.09 14.01
CA GLU A 61 -8.92 -15.47 15.31
C GLU A 61 -8.73 -13.97 15.27
N LEU A 62 -9.57 -13.26 16.03
CA LEU A 62 -9.44 -11.81 16.19
C LEU A 62 -8.10 -11.48 16.88
N GLY A 63 -7.41 -10.48 16.37
CA GLY A 63 -6.09 -10.09 16.86
C GLY A 63 -4.94 -10.94 16.33
N GLN A 64 -5.22 -12.00 15.58
CA GLN A 64 -4.20 -12.86 15.01
C GLN A 64 -3.33 -12.09 14.00
N THR A 65 -2.02 -12.24 14.13
CA THR A 65 -1.03 -11.81 13.16
C THR A 65 -1.01 -12.75 11.95
N VAL A 66 -0.93 -12.19 10.77
CA VAL A 66 -0.84 -12.90 9.49
C VAL A 66 0.52 -12.62 8.87
N SER A 67 1.22 -13.66 8.47
CA SER A 67 2.50 -13.59 7.78
C SER A 67 2.36 -13.77 6.27
N GLY A 68 3.40 -13.42 5.51
CA GLY A 68 3.40 -13.60 4.06
C GLY A 68 3.32 -15.04 3.58
N ALA A 69 3.57 -16.02 4.47
CA ALA A 69 3.44 -17.44 4.19
C ALA A 69 2.02 -17.97 4.45
N ASP A 70 1.16 -17.17 5.10
CA ASP A 70 -0.19 -17.58 5.44
C ASP A 70 -1.16 -17.20 4.31
N THR A 71 -2.11 -18.08 4.02
CA THR A 71 -3.20 -17.82 3.09
C THR A 71 -4.52 -17.75 3.85
N ILE A 72 -5.27 -16.69 3.63
CA ILE A 72 -6.57 -16.44 4.24
C ILE A 72 -7.67 -16.86 3.27
N PHE A 73 -8.61 -17.62 3.77
CA PHE A 73 -9.79 -18.08 3.03
C PHE A 73 -11.06 -17.56 3.72
N THR A 74 -11.95 -16.95 2.96
CA THR A 74 -13.30 -16.59 3.43
C THR A 74 -14.33 -17.48 2.78
N GLY A 75 -15.21 -18.06 3.59
CA GLY A 75 -16.34 -18.88 3.12
C GLY A 75 -17.49 -18.06 2.49
N ALA A 76 -18.59 -18.72 2.17
CA ALA A 76 -19.77 -18.10 1.54
C ALA A 76 -20.45 -17.02 2.42
N ASN A 77 -20.28 -17.10 3.72
CA ASN A 77 -20.75 -16.14 4.72
C ASN A 77 -19.59 -15.45 5.45
N GLY A 78 -18.33 -15.71 5.00
CA GLY A 78 -17.11 -15.20 5.62
C GLY A 78 -16.74 -13.81 5.15
N SER A 79 -16.17 -13.01 6.04
CA SER A 79 -15.56 -11.72 5.73
C SER A 79 -14.53 -11.38 6.80
N VAL A 80 -13.44 -10.73 6.44
CA VAL A 80 -12.37 -10.37 7.37
C VAL A 80 -11.84 -8.97 7.08
N GLU A 81 -11.48 -8.24 8.13
CA GLU A 81 -10.76 -6.97 8.01
C GLU A 81 -9.36 -7.12 8.59
N ILE A 82 -8.39 -6.58 7.87
CA ILE A 82 -6.97 -6.69 8.19
C ILE A 82 -6.38 -5.28 8.20
N ILE A 83 -5.69 -4.91 9.26
CA ILE A 83 -4.78 -3.76 9.23
C ILE A 83 -3.40 -4.22 8.77
N VAL A 84 -2.76 -3.43 7.93
CA VAL A 84 -1.42 -3.71 7.45
C VAL A 84 -0.52 -2.58 7.90
N ALA A 85 0.15 -2.80 9.02
CA ALA A 85 0.97 -1.78 9.65
C ALA A 85 0.21 -0.44 9.75
N ASP A 86 0.92 0.67 9.75
CA ASP A 86 0.30 2.01 9.62
C ASP A 86 -0.08 2.34 8.15
N SER A 87 -0.02 1.37 7.22
CA SER A 87 -0.16 1.62 5.78
C SER A 87 -1.60 1.65 5.31
N GLY A 88 -2.47 0.78 5.85
CA GLY A 88 -3.85 0.71 5.36
C GLY A 88 -4.71 -0.37 5.97
N ILE A 89 -5.96 -0.41 5.49
CA ILE A 89 -6.97 -1.41 5.85
C ILE A 89 -7.35 -2.20 4.60
N ILE A 90 -7.38 -3.52 4.72
CA ILE A 90 -7.87 -4.43 3.69
C ILE A 90 -9.17 -5.05 4.20
N LYS A 91 -10.22 -4.92 3.43
CA LYS A 91 -11.51 -5.57 3.68
C LYS A 91 -11.73 -6.67 2.65
N VAL A 92 -11.90 -7.87 3.15
CA VAL A 92 -12.03 -9.09 2.33
C VAL A 92 -13.47 -9.53 2.31
N SER A 93 -14.02 -9.68 1.12
CA SER A 93 -15.36 -10.17 0.90
C SER A 93 -15.45 -11.70 1.07
N LYS A 94 -16.65 -12.21 1.06
CA LYS A 94 -16.91 -13.67 1.03
C LYS A 94 -16.29 -14.34 -0.18
N ASN A 95 -16.02 -15.64 -0.06
CA ASN A 95 -15.46 -16.47 -1.12
C ASN A 95 -14.18 -15.91 -1.73
N SER A 96 -13.25 -15.49 -0.88
CA SER A 96 -11.97 -14.90 -1.29
C SER A 96 -10.80 -15.70 -0.75
N GLU A 97 -9.68 -15.61 -1.46
CA GLU A 97 -8.40 -16.23 -1.11
C GLU A 97 -7.29 -15.22 -1.34
N LEU A 98 -6.52 -14.92 -0.30
CA LEU A 98 -5.44 -13.94 -0.35
C LEU A 98 -4.33 -14.24 0.67
N SER A 99 -3.14 -13.69 0.42
CA SER A 99 -2.06 -13.57 1.40
C SER A 99 -1.55 -12.14 1.49
N VAL A 100 -1.00 -11.78 2.66
CA VAL A 100 -0.45 -10.44 2.91
C VAL A 100 0.97 -10.59 3.43
N ALA A 101 1.94 -10.06 2.70
CA ALA A 101 3.34 -10.02 3.07
C ALA A 101 3.78 -8.57 3.27
N THR A 102 4.54 -8.32 4.33
CA THR A 102 5.29 -7.08 4.51
C THR A 102 6.76 -7.41 4.38
N ILE A 103 7.44 -6.78 3.44
CA ILE A 103 8.86 -6.95 3.16
C ILE A 103 9.56 -5.65 3.55
N VAL A 104 10.59 -5.74 4.37
CA VAL A 104 11.42 -4.57 4.72
C VAL A 104 12.75 -4.66 4.03
N SER A 105 13.19 -3.54 3.51
CA SER A 105 14.49 -3.34 2.89
C SER A 105 15.11 -2.04 3.41
N ASP A 106 16.39 -1.81 3.13
CA ASP A 106 17.10 -0.57 3.50
C ASP A 106 16.47 0.69 2.91
N SER A 107 15.72 0.56 1.81
CA SER A 107 15.00 1.65 1.13
C SER A 107 13.60 1.91 1.67
N GLY A 108 13.07 1.06 2.54
CA GLY A 108 11.72 1.19 3.10
C GLY A 108 11.00 -0.14 3.27
N SER A 109 9.69 -0.07 3.47
CA SER A 109 8.83 -1.26 3.56
C SER A 109 7.99 -1.44 2.30
N GLU A 110 7.83 -2.68 1.85
CA GLU A 110 6.88 -3.05 0.79
C GLU A 110 5.77 -3.90 1.39
N VAL A 111 4.53 -3.50 1.18
CA VAL A 111 3.35 -4.31 1.47
C VAL A 111 2.89 -4.98 0.19
N LYS A 112 2.85 -6.29 0.18
CA LYS A 112 2.40 -7.09 -0.96
C LYS A 112 1.17 -7.91 -0.58
N VAL A 113 0.06 -7.63 -1.25
CA VAL A 113 -1.21 -8.36 -1.11
C VAL A 113 -1.40 -9.23 -2.34
N ASN A 114 -1.33 -10.55 -2.19
CA ASN A 114 -1.62 -11.46 -3.30
C ASN A 114 -3.09 -11.87 -3.21
N VAL A 115 -3.88 -11.55 -4.23
CA VAL A 115 -5.29 -11.92 -4.33
C VAL A 115 -5.42 -13.02 -5.39
N ASN A 116 -5.56 -14.25 -4.93
CA ASN A 116 -5.69 -15.40 -5.83
C ASN A 116 -7.10 -15.50 -6.41
N TYR A 117 -8.10 -15.20 -5.60
CA TYR A 117 -9.51 -15.25 -5.98
C TYR A 117 -10.36 -14.37 -5.05
N GLY A 118 -11.49 -13.87 -5.57
CA GLY A 118 -12.50 -13.12 -4.81
C GLY A 118 -12.32 -11.61 -4.86
N LYS A 119 -12.79 -10.91 -3.82
CA LYS A 119 -12.88 -9.45 -3.81
C LYS A 119 -12.32 -8.86 -2.54
N ILE A 120 -11.54 -7.82 -2.70
CA ILE A 120 -11.04 -6.99 -1.60
C ILE A 120 -11.28 -5.52 -1.87
N VAL A 121 -11.52 -4.73 -0.83
CA VAL A 121 -11.35 -3.27 -0.85
C VAL A 121 -10.14 -2.93 -0.03
N THR A 122 -9.24 -2.21 -0.65
CA THR A 122 -8.00 -1.72 -0.02
C THR A 122 -8.07 -0.22 0.15
N MET A 123 -7.79 0.25 1.36
CA MET A 123 -7.74 1.66 1.73
C MET A 123 -6.33 1.96 2.23
N VAL A 124 -5.53 2.69 1.44
CA VAL A 124 -4.12 2.99 1.72
C VAL A 124 -3.99 4.47 2.08
N ARG A 125 -3.20 4.78 3.12
CA ARG A 125 -2.90 6.16 3.53
C ARG A 125 -2.05 6.89 2.50
N LYS A 126 -2.27 8.22 2.39
CA LYS A 126 -1.53 9.10 1.46
C LYS A 126 -0.10 9.41 1.92
N GLU A 127 0.17 9.37 3.21
CA GLU A 127 1.36 9.97 3.82
C GLU A 127 2.54 9.03 4.10
N HIS A 128 2.48 7.77 3.66
CA HIS A 128 3.61 6.87 3.82
C HIS A 128 4.74 7.18 2.83
N LYS A 129 5.75 7.92 3.31
CA LYS A 129 6.86 8.38 2.47
C LYS A 129 7.80 7.26 1.99
N ASN A 130 7.83 6.11 2.67
CA ASN A 130 8.79 5.03 2.41
C ASN A 130 8.15 3.64 2.37
N SER A 131 6.87 3.51 2.03
CA SER A 131 6.25 2.21 1.86
C SER A 131 5.55 2.09 0.51
N ASP A 132 5.97 1.10 -0.25
CA ASP A 132 5.30 0.68 -1.47
C ASP A 132 4.17 -0.26 -1.12
N PHE A 133 3.00 -0.01 -1.65
CA PHE A 133 1.86 -0.92 -1.50
C PHE A 133 1.51 -1.53 -2.86
N LYS A 134 1.52 -2.86 -2.93
CA LYS A 134 1.26 -3.59 -4.17
C LYS A 134 0.15 -4.63 -3.97
N VAL A 135 -0.78 -4.68 -4.91
CA VAL A 135 -1.75 -5.77 -5.01
C VAL A 135 -1.41 -6.60 -6.23
N VAL A 136 -1.16 -7.88 -6.01
CA VAL A 136 -0.79 -8.84 -7.04
C VAL A 136 -1.95 -9.80 -7.27
N THR A 137 -2.28 -10.01 -8.53
CA THR A 137 -3.32 -10.96 -8.96
C THR A 137 -2.70 -11.93 -9.98
N PRO A 138 -3.39 -13.00 -10.36
CA PRO A 138 -2.86 -13.94 -11.35
C PRO A 138 -2.49 -13.33 -12.71
N THR A 139 -3.10 -12.19 -13.09
CA THR A 139 -2.90 -11.59 -14.42
C THR A 139 -2.35 -10.18 -14.40
N ALA A 140 -2.37 -9.49 -13.24
CA ALA A 140 -1.97 -8.10 -13.13
C ALA A 140 -1.36 -7.77 -11.76
N LEU A 141 -0.52 -6.74 -11.75
CA LEU A 141 0.01 -6.09 -10.57
C LEU A 141 -0.52 -4.66 -10.51
N ALA A 142 -0.94 -4.23 -9.34
CA ALA A 142 -1.37 -2.86 -9.06
C ALA A 142 -0.45 -2.22 -8.03
N GLY A 143 0.31 -1.21 -8.45
CA GLY A 143 1.07 -0.31 -7.58
C GLY A 143 0.15 0.79 -7.04
N VAL A 144 0.19 1.06 -5.73
CA VAL A 144 -0.82 1.89 -5.06
C VAL A 144 -0.17 2.92 -4.16
N ARG A 145 -0.69 4.15 -4.21
CA ARG A 145 -0.28 5.21 -3.30
C ARG A 145 -1.47 6.08 -2.90
N GLY A 146 -1.86 6.00 -1.61
CA GLY A 146 -2.91 6.85 -1.07
C GLY A 146 -4.26 6.68 -1.72
N THR A 147 -4.73 5.45 -1.87
CA THR A 147 -5.84 5.07 -2.73
C THR A 147 -6.87 4.23 -1.99
N THR A 148 -8.14 4.45 -2.30
CA THR A 148 -9.24 3.53 -1.96
C THR A 148 -9.74 2.87 -3.23
N PHE A 149 -9.62 1.55 -3.32
CA PHE A 149 -9.98 0.82 -4.54
C PHE A 149 -10.44 -0.61 -4.26
N LEU A 150 -11.22 -1.15 -5.18
CA LEU A 150 -11.67 -2.54 -5.24
C LEU A 150 -10.74 -3.33 -6.17
N THR A 151 -10.33 -4.50 -5.73
CA THR A 151 -9.77 -5.55 -6.58
C THR A 151 -10.72 -6.74 -6.59
N SER A 152 -11.10 -7.21 -7.78
CA SER A 152 -11.91 -8.40 -7.98
C SER A 152 -11.19 -9.36 -8.92
N VAL A 153 -11.04 -10.61 -8.50
CA VAL A 153 -10.47 -11.71 -9.27
C VAL A 153 -11.52 -12.79 -9.36
N GLU A 154 -12.17 -12.91 -10.51
CA GLU A 154 -13.31 -13.79 -10.68
C GLU A 154 -13.19 -14.61 -11.97
N ASN A 155 -13.60 -15.87 -11.88
CA ASN A 155 -13.73 -16.71 -13.07
C ASN A 155 -15.12 -16.50 -13.69
N PRO A 156 -15.22 -16.09 -14.96
CA PRO A 156 -16.48 -15.91 -15.64
C PRO A 156 -17.39 -17.14 -15.65
N SER A 157 -16.81 -18.34 -15.57
CA SER A 157 -17.56 -19.60 -15.50
C SER A 157 -18.08 -19.94 -14.09
N GLY A 158 -17.79 -19.09 -13.09
CA GLY A 158 -18.16 -19.32 -11.69
C GLY A 158 -17.33 -20.41 -10.98
N ASN A 159 -16.42 -21.09 -11.67
CA ASN A 159 -15.54 -22.07 -11.06
C ASN A 159 -14.41 -21.37 -10.30
N LYS A 160 -14.35 -21.58 -8.98
CA LYS A 160 -13.35 -21.01 -8.09
C LYS A 160 -11.97 -21.65 -8.24
N ALA A 161 -11.90 -22.83 -8.83
CA ALA A 161 -10.66 -23.56 -8.95
C ALA A 161 -9.68 -22.83 -9.87
N ASN A 162 -8.54 -22.49 -9.31
CA ASN A 162 -7.31 -22.11 -9.97
C ASN A 162 -7.42 -21.07 -11.09
N CYS A 163 -7.58 -19.82 -10.71
CA CYS A 163 -7.61 -18.67 -11.63
C CYS A 163 -6.39 -18.62 -12.56
N ALA A 164 -5.20 -19.05 -12.12
CA ALA A 164 -4.00 -19.08 -12.94
C ALA A 164 -4.13 -20.05 -14.13
N GLN A 165 -4.83 -21.17 -13.96
CA GLN A 165 -5.04 -22.17 -15.01
C GLN A 165 -6.27 -21.87 -15.86
N SER A 166 -7.39 -21.50 -15.25
CA SER A 166 -8.69 -21.33 -15.91
C SER A 166 -8.93 -19.95 -16.50
N GLY A 167 -8.07 -18.99 -16.22
CA GLY A 167 -8.17 -17.61 -16.71
C GLY A 167 -9.27 -16.83 -15.97
N CYS A 168 -8.89 -16.11 -14.95
CA CYS A 168 -9.77 -15.19 -14.27
C CYS A 168 -9.72 -13.79 -14.87
N ASP A 169 -10.84 -13.12 -14.87
CA ASP A 169 -10.92 -11.70 -15.10
C ASP A 169 -10.49 -10.95 -13.85
N VAL A 170 -9.65 -9.93 -14.01
CA VAL A 170 -9.23 -9.04 -12.93
C VAL A 170 -9.81 -7.67 -13.16
N ARG A 171 -10.53 -7.17 -12.18
CA ARG A 171 -11.07 -5.81 -12.20
C ARG A 171 -10.45 -4.99 -11.08
N PHE A 172 -9.98 -3.81 -11.44
CA PHE A 172 -9.61 -2.75 -10.52
C PHE A 172 -10.60 -1.60 -10.67
N ALA A 173 -11.13 -1.09 -9.56
CA ALA A 173 -12.06 0.02 -9.56
C ALA A 173 -11.65 1.02 -8.49
N VAL A 174 -11.25 2.23 -8.90
CA VAL A 174 -10.67 3.25 -8.03
C VAL A 174 -11.73 4.26 -7.61
N LEU A 175 -11.97 4.37 -6.31
CA LEU A 175 -12.83 5.39 -5.72
C LEU A 175 -12.06 6.70 -5.53
N GLU A 176 -10.83 6.61 -5.02
CA GLU A 176 -9.96 7.75 -4.71
C GLU A 176 -8.50 7.42 -4.96
N GLY A 177 -7.71 8.43 -5.33
CA GLY A 177 -6.29 8.29 -5.64
C GLY A 177 -6.05 7.76 -7.05
N SER A 178 -4.96 7.03 -7.25
CA SER A 178 -4.60 6.40 -8.52
C SER A 178 -3.91 5.07 -8.30
N VAL A 179 -4.06 4.17 -9.25
CA VAL A 179 -3.46 2.82 -9.25
C VAL A 179 -2.70 2.64 -10.56
N ALA A 180 -1.42 2.31 -10.46
CA ALA A 180 -0.60 1.92 -11.60
C ALA A 180 -0.78 0.43 -11.86
N VAL A 181 -1.40 0.07 -12.97
CA VAL A 181 -1.69 -1.31 -13.33
C VAL A 181 -0.72 -1.80 -14.39
N THR A 182 -0.05 -2.92 -14.11
CA THR A 182 0.84 -3.61 -15.05
C THR A 182 0.34 -5.04 -15.24
N LYS A 183 0.30 -5.54 -16.46
CA LYS A 183 -0.05 -6.93 -16.72
C LYS A 183 1.16 -7.84 -16.50
N VAL A 184 0.97 -8.98 -15.88
CA VAL A 184 2.03 -9.97 -15.66
C VAL A 184 2.63 -10.41 -17.00
N GLY A 185 3.97 -10.24 -17.14
CA GLY A 185 4.71 -10.55 -18.36
C GLY A 185 4.68 -9.46 -19.44
N GLU A 186 4.12 -8.29 -19.15
CA GLU A 186 4.18 -7.11 -20.02
C GLU A 186 4.87 -5.95 -19.28
N GLU A 187 5.57 -5.08 -20.02
CA GLU A 187 6.21 -3.87 -19.44
C GLU A 187 5.26 -2.66 -19.46
N SER A 188 4.15 -2.75 -20.19
CA SER A 188 3.21 -1.65 -20.32
C SER A 188 2.47 -1.41 -19.00
N GLU A 189 2.43 -0.15 -18.59
CA GLU A 189 1.71 0.34 -17.41
C GLU A 189 0.55 1.23 -17.83
N VAL A 190 -0.56 1.12 -17.12
CA VAL A 190 -1.74 1.97 -17.31
C VAL A 190 -2.09 2.59 -15.96
N ILE A 191 -2.25 3.92 -15.94
CA ILE A 191 -2.67 4.64 -14.74
C ILE A 191 -4.19 4.71 -14.67
N LEU A 192 -4.74 4.15 -13.62
CA LEU A 192 -6.16 4.15 -13.34
C LEU A 192 -6.47 5.17 -12.25
N ASP A 193 -7.01 6.32 -12.66
CA ASP A 193 -7.33 7.42 -11.77
C ASP A 193 -8.67 7.20 -11.03
N ARG A 194 -8.95 8.09 -10.07
CA ARG A 194 -10.22 8.12 -9.33
C ARG A 194 -11.45 8.08 -10.24
N ASN A 195 -12.51 7.48 -9.74
CA ASN A 195 -13.78 7.30 -10.45
C ASN A 195 -13.63 6.54 -11.79
N ARG A 196 -12.59 5.74 -11.91
CA ARG A 196 -12.32 4.89 -13.07
C ARG A 196 -12.23 3.42 -12.65
N GLU A 197 -12.50 2.57 -13.60
CA GLU A 197 -12.28 1.13 -13.47
C GLU A 197 -11.79 0.53 -14.77
N LEU A 198 -11.09 -0.59 -14.66
CA LEU A 198 -10.74 -1.43 -15.79
C LEU A 198 -10.96 -2.90 -15.44
N THR A 199 -11.30 -3.70 -16.45
CA THR A 199 -11.33 -5.15 -16.35
C THR A 199 -10.36 -5.73 -17.36
N LEU A 200 -9.42 -6.52 -16.87
CA LEU A 200 -8.41 -7.20 -17.68
C LEU A 200 -8.73 -8.69 -17.73
N LYS A 201 -8.94 -9.20 -18.93
CA LYS A 201 -9.08 -10.64 -19.20
C LYS A 201 -7.71 -11.27 -19.40
N LYS A 202 -7.57 -12.57 -19.12
CA LYS A 202 -6.29 -13.30 -19.21
C LYS A 202 -5.52 -13.03 -20.50
N ASN A 203 -6.17 -13.12 -21.65
CA ASN A 203 -5.53 -12.99 -22.97
C ASN A 203 -5.67 -11.59 -23.59
N GLN A 204 -6.16 -10.61 -22.82
CA GLN A 204 -6.35 -9.25 -23.29
C GLN A 204 -5.09 -8.43 -23.06
N LYS A 205 -4.67 -7.65 -24.06
CA LYS A 205 -3.59 -6.69 -23.91
C LYS A 205 -4.03 -5.54 -23.02
N LEU A 206 -3.17 -5.12 -22.08
CA LEU A 206 -3.42 -3.95 -21.25
C LEU A 206 -3.25 -2.68 -22.07
N THR A 207 -4.28 -1.84 -22.12
CA THR A 207 -4.28 -0.55 -22.81
C THR A 207 -5.24 0.42 -22.12
N ASP A 208 -5.02 1.74 -22.30
CA ASP A 208 -5.90 2.80 -21.77
C ASP A 208 -7.36 2.69 -22.26
N LYS A 209 -7.59 2.03 -23.40
CA LYS A 209 -8.95 1.79 -23.93
C LYS A 209 -9.83 0.92 -23.03
N LEU A 210 -9.21 0.21 -22.07
CA LEU A 210 -9.94 -0.59 -21.07
C LEU A 210 -10.47 0.26 -19.93
N ILE A 211 -10.01 1.50 -19.79
CA ILE A 211 -10.44 2.40 -18.73
C ILE A 211 -11.85 2.88 -19.00
N LEU A 212 -12.73 2.62 -18.04
CA LEU A 212 -14.12 3.05 -18.05
C LEU A 212 -14.43 3.92 -16.84
N SER A 213 -15.52 4.68 -16.90
CA SER A 213 -16.06 5.33 -15.70
C SER A 213 -16.50 4.29 -14.68
N LEU A 214 -16.32 4.59 -13.40
CA LEU A 214 -16.68 3.72 -12.28
C LEU A 214 -18.18 3.35 -12.36
N ARG A 215 -18.47 2.06 -12.43
CA ARG A 215 -19.84 1.54 -12.58
C ARG A 215 -20.57 1.47 -11.24
N SER A 216 -21.90 1.57 -11.29
CA SER A 216 -22.77 1.42 -10.10
C SER A 216 -22.59 0.07 -9.42
N GLU A 217 -22.27 -0.99 -10.17
CA GLU A 217 -21.96 -2.33 -9.62
C GLU A 217 -20.71 -2.29 -8.73
N SER A 218 -19.61 -1.72 -9.21
CA SER A 218 -18.36 -1.56 -8.43
C SER A 218 -18.56 -0.68 -7.21
N LEU A 219 -19.34 0.41 -7.34
CA LEU A 219 -19.72 1.25 -6.21
C LEU A 219 -20.56 0.49 -5.17
N LYS A 220 -21.48 -0.36 -5.60
CA LYS A 220 -22.31 -1.20 -4.71
C LYS A 220 -21.44 -2.18 -3.92
N GLU A 221 -20.51 -2.84 -4.61
CA GLU A 221 -19.56 -3.76 -3.96
C GLU A 221 -18.67 -3.04 -2.94
N MET A 222 -18.10 -1.91 -3.32
CA MET A 222 -17.30 -1.08 -2.40
C MET A 222 -18.14 -0.59 -1.22
N LYS A 223 -19.34 -0.05 -1.45
CA LYS A 223 -20.24 0.42 -0.38
C LYS A 223 -20.53 -0.66 0.64
N GLY A 224 -20.73 -1.90 0.19
CA GLY A 224 -20.96 -3.05 1.08
C GLY A 224 -19.76 -3.39 1.97
N LEU A 225 -18.53 -3.08 1.52
CA LEU A 225 -17.30 -3.39 2.23
C LEU A 225 -16.72 -2.21 3.05
N ILE A 226 -16.93 -0.97 2.63
CA ILE A 226 -16.29 0.23 3.21
C ILE A 226 -16.78 0.60 4.62
N VAL A 227 -17.81 -0.04 5.14
CA VAL A 227 -18.35 0.31 6.48
C VAL A 227 -17.28 0.07 7.54
N LEU A 228 -16.61 1.15 7.98
CA LEU A 228 -15.62 1.15 9.05
C LEU A 228 -16.31 1.32 10.40
N LYS A 229 -16.55 0.22 11.11
CA LYS A 229 -17.15 0.22 12.45
C LYS A 229 -16.05 0.24 13.51
N LYS A 230 -16.23 1.04 14.56
CA LYS A 230 -15.33 1.00 15.72
C LYS A 230 -15.32 -0.39 16.34
N ASN A 231 -14.15 -0.83 16.77
CA ASN A 231 -13.92 -2.07 17.49
C ASN A 231 -12.91 -1.86 18.64
N ASP A 232 -12.51 -2.92 19.32
CA ASP A 232 -11.61 -2.84 20.47
C ASP A 232 -10.12 -2.66 20.08
N VAL A 233 -9.79 -2.62 18.78
CA VAL A 233 -8.43 -2.42 18.29
C VAL A 233 -8.17 -0.94 18.07
N LEU A 234 -7.42 -0.33 18.99
CA LEU A 234 -7.15 1.12 18.98
C LEU A 234 -6.47 1.59 17.69
N GLU A 235 -5.50 0.84 17.19
CA GLU A 235 -4.79 1.13 15.93
C GLU A 235 -5.73 1.18 14.75
N TYR A 236 -6.65 0.22 14.65
CA TYR A 236 -7.68 0.20 13.61
C TYR A 236 -8.59 1.43 13.70
N ASN A 237 -9.07 1.78 14.89
CA ASN A 237 -9.96 2.93 15.06
C ASN A 237 -9.28 4.23 14.63
N ARG A 238 -8.00 4.42 15.02
CA ARG A 238 -7.21 5.58 14.62
C ARG A 238 -7.07 5.64 13.11
N LEU A 239 -6.62 4.56 12.49
CA LEU A 239 -6.42 4.48 11.04
C LEU A 239 -7.74 4.68 10.27
N ALA A 240 -8.84 4.11 10.75
CA ALA A 240 -10.16 4.27 10.16
C ALA A 240 -10.66 5.72 10.20
N GLU A 241 -10.45 6.44 11.29
CA GLU A 241 -10.80 7.86 11.39
C GLU A 241 -9.90 8.73 10.50
N GLU A 242 -8.60 8.46 10.42
CA GLU A 242 -7.68 9.16 9.53
C GLU A 242 -8.07 8.97 8.05
N LEU A 243 -8.38 7.75 7.63
CA LEU A 243 -8.84 7.45 6.28
C LEU A 243 -10.15 8.18 5.94
N LYS A 244 -11.12 8.18 6.85
CA LYS A 244 -12.38 8.92 6.67
C LYS A 244 -12.16 10.43 6.59
N ALA A 245 -11.29 10.97 7.42
CA ALA A 245 -11.00 12.40 7.46
C ALA A 245 -10.25 12.87 6.20
N SER A 246 -9.38 12.03 5.65
CA SER A 246 -8.57 12.36 4.47
C SER A 246 -9.27 12.11 3.13
N SER A 247 -10.43 11.45 3.11
CA SER A 247 -11.13 11.02 1.90
C SER A 247 -12.60 11.46 1.88
N GLU A 248 -12.87 12.47 1.06
CA GLU A 248 -14.23 12.92 0.81
C GLU A 248 -15.02 11.89 -0.01
N GLU A 249 -14.39 11.20 -0.94
CA GLU A 249 -14.98 10.15 -1.76
C GLU A 249 -15.44 8.97 -0.87
N LEU A 250 -14.59 8.58 0.08
CA LEU A 250 -14.93 7.55 1.07
C LEU A 250 -16.13 8.00 1.94
N ARG A 251 -16.14 9.27 2.34
CA ARG A 251 -17.23 9.86 3.11
C ARG A 251 -18.54 9.84 2.33
N ILE A 252 -18.52 10.29 1.08
CA ILE A 252 -19.69 10.29 0.19
C ILE A 252 -20.23 8.86 0.06
N LEU A 253 -19.38 7.89 -0.28
CA LEU A 253 -19.83 6.51 -0.50
C LEU A 253 -20.37 5.88 0.79
N SER A 254 -19.79 6.17 1.94
CA SER A 254 -20.23 5.62 3.24
C SER A 254 -21.55 6.23 3.71
N GLN A 255 -21.81 7.51 3.44
CA GLN A 255 -22.97 8.27 3.93
C GLN A 255 -24.15 8.27 2.96
N ALA A 256 -23.93 8.11 1.66
CA ALA A 256 -25.00 8.11 0.66
C ALA A 256 -26.07 7.05 1.00
N SER A 257 -27.33 7.40 0.85
CA SER A 257 -28.46 6.49 1.10
C SER A 257 -28.54 5.38 0.06
N THR A 258 -28.26 5.69 -1.21
CA THR A 258 -28.24 4.75 -2.32
C THR A 258 -26.92 4.80 -3.10
N VAL A 259 -26.68 3.83 -3.97
CA VAL A 259 -25.51 3.81 -4.85
C VAL A 259 -25.62 4.89 -5.90
N GLU A 260 -26.82 5.15 -6.42
CA GLU A 260 -27.11 6.20 -7.40
C GLU A 260 -26.85 7.57 -6.82
N ASP A 261 -27.28 7.81 -5.58
CA ASP A 261 -26.99 9.06 -4.85
C ASP A 261 -25.47 9.24 -4.67
N ALA A 262 -24.76 8.20 -4.25
CA ALA A 262 -23.30 8.24 -4.18
C ALA A 262 -22.66 8.60 -5.52
N LYS A 263 -23.12 7.96 -6.60
CA LYS A 263 -22.59 8.18 -7.96
C LYS A 263 -22.80 9.60 -8.42
N VAL A 264 -23.98 10.17 -8.21
CA VAL A 264 -24.29 11.58 -8.56
C VAL A 264 -23.38 12.54 -7.79
N GLN A 265 -23.21 12.33 -6.48
CA GLN A 265 -22.35 13.17 -5.65
C GLN A 265 -20.88 13.08 -6.08
N LEU A 266 -20.36 11.88 -6.38
CA LEU A 266 -19.00 11.66 -6.86
C LEU A 266 -18.77 12.35 -8.23
N GLN A 267 -19.71 12.24 -9.15
CA GLN A 267 -19.64 12.92 -10.45
C GLN A 267 -19.66 14.44 -10.30
N LYS A 268 -20.54 14.99 -9.48
CA LYS A 268 -20.59 16.43 -9.20
C LYS A 268 -19.26 16.93 -8.63
N ARG A 269 -18.66 16.17 -7.71
CA ARG A 269 -17.36 16.51 -7.14
C ARG A 269 -16.24 16.45 -8.19
N GLU A 270 -16.26 15.45 -9.09
CA GLU A 270 -15.28 15.36 -10.18
C GLU A 270 -15.33 16.60 -11.09
N VAL A 271 -16.52 17.02 -11.50
CA VAL A 271 -16.71 18.26 -12.29
C VAL A 271 -16.19 19.50 -11.55
N THR A 272 -16.53 19.64 -10.25
CA THR A 272 -16.07 20.78 -9.45
C THR A 272 -14.54 20.83 -9.35
N ARG A 273 -13.91 19.68 -9.21
CA ARG A 273 -12.44 19.58 -9.12
C ARG A 273 -11.78 19.88 -10.45
N ASN A 274 -12.27 19.33 -11.55
CA ASN A 274 -11.73 19.60 -12.89
C ASN A 274 -11.80 21.08 -13.22
N ASN A 275 -12.89 21.75 -12.89
CA ASN A 275 -13.03 23.20 -13.05
C ASN A 275 -12.02 23.98 -12.19
N ALA A 276 -11.77 23.55 -10.94
CA ALA A 276 -10.79 24.18 -10.06
C ALA A 276 -9.35 23.98 -10.59
N ASP A 277 -9.03 22.79 -11.10
CA ASP A 277 -7.74 22.49 -11.70
C ASP A 277 -7.50 23.31 -12.96
N GLU A 278 -8.51 23.47 -13.82
CA GLU A 278 -8.46 24.32 -15.03
C GLU A 278 -8.22 25.80 -14.67
N VAL A 279 -8.94 26.33 -13.69
CA VAL A 279 -8.73 27.69 -13.18
C VAL A 279 -7.32 27.87 -12.64
N THR A 280 -6.80 26.88 -11.89
CA THR A 280 -5.46 26.90 -11.32
C THR A 280 -4.38 26.86 -12.41
N GLN A 281 -4.54 26.03 -13.43
CA GLN A 281 -3.63 25.95 -14.57
C GLN A 281 -3.63 27.26 -15.37
N THR A 282 -4.80 27.84 -15.63
CA THR A 282 -4.94 29.12 -16.30
C THR A 282 -4.26 30.25 -15.53
N ALA A 283 -4.45 30.30 -14.20
CA ALA A 283 -3.80 31.29 -13.35
C ALA A 283 -2.26 31.14 -13.34
N ARG A 284 -1.72 29.90 -13.36
CA ARG A 284 -0.28 29.64 -13.49
C ARG A 284 0.26 30.12 -14.84
N ALA A 285 -0.42 29.78 -15.93
CA ALA A 285 -0.03 30.22 -17.28
C ALA A 285 -0.03 31.77 -17.43
N VAL A 286 -1.01 32.44 -16.83
CA VAL A 286 -1.05 33.90 -16.79
C VAL A 286 0.12 34.48 -16.00
N ASN A 287 0.44 33.90 -14.86
CA ASN A 287 1.59 34.32 -14.05
C ASN A 287 2.93 34.10 -14.78
N GLU A 288 3.12 32.93 -15.39
CA GLU A 288 4.32 32.65 -16.19
C GLU A 288 4.49 33.65 -17.33
N ASN A 289 3.44 33.92 -18.07
CA ASN A 289 3.48 34.95 -19.14
C ASN A 289 3.84 36.34 -18.59
N LYS A 290 3.34 36.70 -17.40
CA LYS A 290 3.67 37.97 -16.75
C LYS A 290 5.16 38.05 -16.38
N TYR A 291 5.74 36.97 -15.85
CA TYR A 291 7.18 36.90 -15.53
C TYR A 291 8.04 36.99 -16.81
N ILE A 292 7.67 36.26 -17.87
CA ILE A 292 8.37 36.33 -19.17
C ILE A 292 8.34 37.76 -19.72
N GLN A 293 7.19 38.41 -19.69
CA GLN A 293 7.05 39.80 -20.16
C GLN A 293 7.92 40.77 -19.32
N GLN A 294 7.94 40.61 -18.02
CA GLN A 294 8.79 41.44 -17.13
C GLN A 294 10.27 41.24 -17.39
N ASP A 295 10.71 40.02 -17.65
CA ASP A 295 12.10 39.71 -17.96
C ASP A 295 12.51 40.25 -19.33
N MET A 296 11.66 40.10 -20.33
CA MET A 296 11.88 40.70 -21.65
C MET A 296 11.94 42.23 -21.60
N GLN A 297 11.12 42.87 -20.75
CA GLN A 297 11.16 44.30 -20.55
C GLN A 297 12.45 44.75 -19.85
N LYS A 298 12.93 44.00 -18.87
CA LYS A 298 14.24 44.28 -18.23
C LYS A 298 15.42 44.09 -19.18
N GLU A 299 15.35 43.10 -20.07
CA GLU A 299 16.37 42.90 -21.11
C GLU A 299 16.38 44.02 -22.14
N ARG A 300 15.22 44.50 -22.59
CA ARG A 300 15.09 45.65 -23.48
C ARG A 300 15.69 46.92 -22.88
N LEU A 301 15.42 47.17 -21.57
CA LEU A 301 16.00 48.34 -20.87
C LEU A 301 17.52 48.23 -20.72
N LYS A 302 18.09 47.06 -20.64
CA LYS A 302 19.56 46.84 -20.64
C LYS A 302 20.18 47.11 -22.02
N LEU A 303 19.46 46.76 -23.10
CA LEU A 303 19.94 46.91 -24.47
C LEU A 303 19.77 48.35 -24.98
N ASN A 304 18.84 49.16 -24.43
CA ASN A 304 18.57 50.53 -24.89
C ASN A 304 18.39 51.48 -23.69
N PRO A 305 19.48 51.81 -22.95
CA PRO A 305 19.40 52.65 -21.75
C PRO A 305 18.98 54.10 -21.98
N LYS A 306 18.75 54.53 -23.24
CA LYS A 306 18.33 55.91 -23.61
C LYS A 306 16.80 56.09 -23.71
N GLU A 307 16.00 55.07 -23.53
CA GLU A 307 14.52 55.19 -23.56
C GLU A 307 13.87 55.36 -22.17
N THR A 308 14.67 55.71 -21.14
CA THR A 308 14.19 56.03 -19.79
C THR A 308 14.11 57.55 -19.58
N PHE A 309 13.25 58.25 -20.39
CA PHE A 309 12.80 59.62 -20.05
C PHE A 309 11.35 59.80 -20.49
#